data_a6ebbaae5dcfcba20a5b5da5e4ab7ed3
#
_entry.id   a6ebbaae5dcfcba20a5b5da5e4ab7ed3
#
_cell.length_a   1.000
_cell.length_b   1.000
_cell.length_c   1.000
_cell.angle_alpha   90.00
_cell.angle_beta   90.00
_cell.angle_gamma   90.00
#
_symmetry.space_group_name_H-M   'P 1'
#
loop_
_entity.id
_entity.type
_entity.pdbx_description
1 polymer ?
#
loop_
_entity_poly.entity_id
_entity_poly.type
_entity_poly.pdbx_seq_one_letter_code
_entity_poly.pdbx_strand_id
1 'polypeptide(L)'
;MIANKYSVGQEIKRGAFGIILKGHYEKKNEPIAIKIEYGNMQTLKHEVKMMNYLYTHGVRKIPSIYWYGTYKQHPCLVLTYYESSLVDYIKSREMTIQRTNAIMLRLLDIFETIHKYYVLHRDIKPQNFMIKDGELFLIDFGLATFFIDENGDHHENTASDSLIGTPKFASIHVHHGNKYSRRDDMISLGYLYLYILLGDVLWFSFPASLASSSLPTCSLAHPLNVWIQQQKEGVIQEHLSERADLSHICNYLKHMYEMKYESQPKYDVLKYYFT
;
A
#
# COMPACT_ATOMS: atom_id res chain seq x y z
N MET A 1 -29.35 -10.44 -3.18
CA MET A 1 -28.70 -10.52 -1.85
C MET A 1 -27.57 -11.52 -1.89
N ILE A 2 -26.50 -11.27 -1.15
CA ILE A 2 -25.35 -12.17 -0.98
C ILE A 2 -25.56 -12.91 0.35
N ALA A 3 -25.41 -14.26 0.33
CA ALA A 3 -25.56 -15.13 1.51
C ALA A 3 -26.81 -14.86 2.35
N ASN A 4 -27.90 -14.39 1.75
CA ASN A 4 -29.16 -13.98 2.39
C ASN A 4 -29.01 -12.97 3.56
N LYS A 5 -27.90 -12.22 3.59
CA LYS A 5 -27.55 -11.28 4.68
C LYS A 5 -27.13 -9.91 4.20
N TYR A 6 -26.59 -9.83 2.97
CA TYR A 6 -25.96 -8.61 2.47
C TYR A 6 -26.68 -8.14 1.21
N SER A 7 -27.25 -6.96 1.24
CA SER A 7 -27.80 -6.32 0.04
C SER A 7 -26.68 -5.66 -0.76
N VAL A 8 -26.86 -5.66 -2.08
CA VAL A 8 -25.94 -5.07 -3.03
C VAL A 8 -26.45 -3.71 -3.42
N GLY A 9 -25.64 -2.68 -3.25
CA GLY A 9 -25.97 -1.29 -3.56
C GLY A 9 -25.18 -0.75 -4.75
N GLN A 10 -24.77 0.52 -4.65
CA GLN A 10 -24.14 1.24 -5.75
C GLN A 10 -22.66 0.85 -5.96
N GLU A 11 -22.19 1.05 -7.18
CA GLU A 11 -20.78 0.91 -7.53
C GLU A 11 -19.95 2.02 -6.89
N ILE A 12 -18.84 1.62 -6.23
CA ILE A 12 -17.83 2.55 -5.69
C ILE A 12 -16.70 2.70 -6.70
N LYS A 13 -16.22 1.56 -7.24
CA LYS A 13 -15.06 1.53 -8.12
C LYS A 13 -15.12 0.33 -9.05
N ARG A 14 -14.66 0.53 -10.28
CA ARG A 14 -14.45 -0.54 -11.27
C ARG A 14 -13.00 -0.54 -11.71
N GLY A 15 -12.38 -1.71 -11.73
CA GLY A 15 -11.03 -1.94 -12.25
C GLY A 15 -11.02 -3.04 -13.31
N ALA A 16 -9.82 -3.31 -13.86
CA ALA A 16 -9.64 -4.35 -14.87
C ALA A 16 -9.99 -5.76 -14.36
N PHE A 17 -9.84 -6.00 -13.06
CA PHE A 17 -9.96 -7.33 -12.45
C PHE A 17 -11.24 -7.49 -11.62
N GLY A 18 -12.08 -6.48 -11.51
CA GLY A 18 -13.27 -6.58 -10.70
C GLY A 18 -13.94 -5.26 -10.38
N ILE A 19 -14.90 -5.34 -9.48
CA ILE A 19 -15.74 -4.21 -9.05
C ILE A 19 -15.82 -4.16 -7.53
N ILE A 20 -15.90 -2.96 -6.99
CA ILE A 20 -16.19 -2.69 -5.58
C ILE A 20 -17.52 -1.99 -5.49
N LEU A 21 -18.44 -2.56 -4.70
CA LEU A 21 -19.77 -2.06 -4.47
C LEU A 21 -19.94 -1.67 -3.00
N LYS A 22 -20.74 -0.64 -2.75
CA LYS A 22 -21.32 -0.40 -1.43
C LYS A 22 -22.55 -1.29 -1.28
N GLY A 23 -22.69 -1.94 -0.16
CA GLY A 23 -23.84 -2.75 0.20
C GLY A 23 -24.26 -2.45 1.63
N HIS A 24 -25.16 -3.28 2.13
CA HIS A 24 -25.69 -3.16 3.49
C HIS A 24 -25.80 -4.53 4.16
N TYR A 25 -25.37 -4.61 5.42
CA TYR A 25 -25.55 -5.78 6.26
C TYR A 25 -26.89 -5.67 6.99
N GLU A 26 -27.92 -6.36 6.50
CA GLU A 26 -29.32 -6.20 6.95
C GLU A 26 -29.49 -6.42 8.46
N LYS A 27 -28.84 -7.47 9.03
CA LYS A 27 -28.99 -7.78 10.46
C LYS A 27 -28.41 -6.75 11.40
N LYS A 28 -27.35 -6.05 10.99
CA LYS A 28 -26.65 -5.07 11.82
C LYS A 28 -26.97 -3.63 11.47
N ASN A 29 -27.70 -3.42 10.38
CA ASN A 29 -27.97 -2.10 9.82
C ASN A 29 -26.69 -1.28 9.55
N GLU A 30 -25.65 -1.94 9.01
CA GLU A 30 -24.32 -1.35 8.76
C GLU A 30 -23.99 -1.35 7.27
N PRO A 31 -23.32 -0.29 6.75
CA PRO A 31 -22.77 -0.31 5.41
C PRO A 31 -21.59 -1.28 5.33
N ILE A 32 -21.46 -1.95 4.17
CA ILE A 32 -20.38 -2.88 3.87
C ILE A 32 -19.78 -2.57 2.51
N ALA A 33 -18.52 -3.01 2.31
CA ALA A 33 -17.85 -3.05 1.01
C ALA A 33 -17.93 -4.48 0.46
N ILE A 34 -18.23 -4.58 -0.84
CA ILE A 34 -18.33 -5.84 -1.55
C ILE A 34 -17.35 -5.81 -2.71
N LYS A 35 -16.30 -6.63 -2.65
CA LYS A 35 -15.36 -6.83 -3.76
C LYS A 35 -15.81 -8.05 -4.56
N ILE A 36 -15.96 -7.92 -5.89
CA ILE A 36 -16.27 -9.01 -6.81
C ILE A 36 -15.13 -9.10 -7.83
N GLU A 37 -14.51 -10.27 -7.96
CA GLU A 37 -13.41 -10.50 -8.88
C GLU A 37 -13.91 -11.13 -10.18
N TYR A 38 -13.44 -10.60 -11.32
CA TYR A 38 -13.73 -11.17 -12.63
C TYR A 38 -12.52 -11.99 -13.13
N GLY A 39 -12.81 -13.12 -13.77
CA GLY A 39 -11.77 -14.06 -14.24
C GLY A 39 -11.25 -15.00 -13.16
N ASN A 40 -10.10 -15.62 -13.43
CA ASN A 40 -9.53 -16.70 -12.60
C ASN A 40 -8.28 -16.27 -11.80
N MET A 41 -8.17 -15.00 -11.45
CA MET A 41 -6.94 -14.45 -10.83
C MET A 41 -6.66 -14.94 -9.41
N GLN A 42 -7.67 -15.43 -8.69
CA GLN A 42 -7.59 -15.89 -7.28
C GLN A 42 -7.04 -14.81 -6.30
N THR A 43 -7.06 -13.55 -6.70
CA THR A 43 -6.53 -12.44 -5.88
C THR A 43 -7.33 -12.26 -4.61
N LEU A 44 -8.67 -12.35 -4.67
CA LEU A 44 -9.52 -12.27 -3.47
C LEU A 44 -9.29 -13.42 -2.51
N LYS A 45 -9.04 -14.65 -3.02
CA LYS A 45 -8.71 -15.80 -2.16
C LYS A 45 -7.41 -15.57 -1.40
N HIS A 46 -6.41 -15.01 -2.07
CA HIS A 46 -5.14 -14.66 -1.46
C HIS A 46 -5.31 -13.53 -0.42
N GLU A 47 -6.03 -12.46 -0.76
CA GLU A 47 -6.34 -11.36 0.15
C GLU A 47 -7.01 -11.86 1.43
N VAL A 48 -8.02 -12.73 1.31
CA VAL A 48 -8.70 -13.37 2.44
C VAL A 48 -7.74 -14.16 3.32
N LYS A 49 -6.83 -14.96 2.71
CA LYS A 49 -5.81 -15.73 3.44
C LYS A 49 -4.93 -14.81 4.28
N MET A 50 -4.39 -13.75 3.68
CA MET A 50 -3.51 -12.80 4.37
C MET A 50 -4.22 -12.04 5.48
N MET A 51 -5.42 -11.56 5.23
CA MET A 51 -6.22 -10.82 6.23
C MET A 51 -6.63 -11.72 7.39
N ASN A 52 -7.09 -12.95 7.15
CA ASN A 52 -7.42 -13.90 8.21
C ASN A 52 -6.20 -14.23 9.07
N TYR A 53 -5.04 -14.46 8.44
CA TYR A 53 -3.79 -14.68 9.18
C TYR A 53 -3.48 -13.50 10.10
N LEU A 54 -3.49 -12.27 9.61
CA LEU A 54 -3.25 -11.08 10.43
C LEU A 54 -4.30 -10.92 11.53
N TYR A 55 -5.57 -11.15 11.21
CA TYR A 55 -6.66 -11.03 12.18
C TYR A 55 -6.56 -12.04 13.32
N THR A 56 -6.17 -13.30 13.05
CA THR A 56 -5.95 -14.33 14.09
C THR A 56 -4.78 -14.00 15.00
N HIS A 57 -3.80 -13.21 14.53
CA HIS A 57 -2.69 -12.70 15.32
C HIS A 57 -2.98 -11.37 16.04
N GLY A 58 -4.23 -10.93 16.07
CA GLY A 58 -4.63 -9.74 16.82
C GLY A 58 -4.49 -8.42 16.07
N VAL A 59 -4.13 -8.40 14.79
CA VAL A 59 -4.08 -7.16 13.99
C VAL A 59 -5.50 -6.65 13.75
N ARG A 60 -5.76 -5.36 14.07
CA ARG A 60 -7.11 -4.77 14.02
C ARG A 60 -7.18 -3.49 13.15
N LYS A 61 -6.05 -2.96 12.70
CA LYS A 61 -6.00 -1.81 11.78
C LYS A 61 -6.13 -2.24 10.31
N ILE A 62 -6.94 -3.28 10.08
CA ILE A 62 -7.31 -3.85 8.78
C ILE A 62 -8.83 -4.09 8.74
N PRO A 63 -9.48 -4.22 7.58
CA PRO A 63 -10.91 -4.50 7.50
C PRO A 63 -11.27 -5.86 8.14
N SER A 64 -12.43 -5.95 8.75
CA SER A 64 -13.01 -7.23 9.12
C SER A 64 -13.64 -7.90 7.92
N ILE A 65 -13.42 -9.21 7.78
CA ILE A 65 -14.08 -10.05 6.78
C ILE A 65 -15.42 -10.50 7.35
N TYR A 66 -16.51 -10.17 6.67
CA TYR A 66 -17.86 -10.62 7.04
C TYR A 66 -18.25 -11.91 6.32
N TRP A 67 -17.79 -12.05 5.06
CA TRP A 67 -18.08 -13.24 4.26
C TRP A 67 -17.17 -13.30 3.03
N TYR A 68 -16.84 -14.53 2.63
CA TYR A 68 -16.16 -14.84 1.38
C TYR A 68 -16.82 -16.04 0.73
N GLY A 69 -17.05 -16.01 -0.58
CA GLY A 69 -17.67 -17.09 -1.33
C GLY A 69 -17.92 -16.71 -2.79
N THR A 70 -18.93 -17.32 -3.40
CA THR A 70 -19.28 -17.06 -4.80
C THR A 70 -20.60 -16.31 -4.90
N TYR A 71 -20.61 -15.24 -5.71
CA TYR A 71 -21.80 -14.48 -6.06
C TYR A 71 -21.88 -14.31 -7.58
N LYS A 72 -23.01 -14.75 -8.20
CA LYS A 72 -23.19 -14.73 -9.67
C LYS A 72 -21.99 -15.32 -10.42
N GLN A 73 -21.51 -16.50 -9.97
CA GLN A 73 -20.35 -17.23 -10.52
C GLN A 73 -18.97 -16.57 -10.36
N HIS A 74 -18.88 -15.45 -9.62
CA HIS A 74 -17.63 -14.74 -9.36
C HIS A 74 -17.22 -14.84 -7.90
N PRO A 75 -15.90 -14.92 -7.58
CA PRO A 75 -15.41 -14.76 -6.23
C PRO A 75 -15.87 -13.40 -5.66
N CYS A 76 -16.35 -13.44 -4.42
CA CYS A 76 -16.93 -12.27 -3.78
C CYS A 76 -16.50 -12.22 -2.31
N LEU A 77 -16.05 -11.04 -1.89
CA LEU A 77 -15.58 -10.76 -0.54
C LEU A 77 -16.37 -9.58 0.05
N VAL A 78 -16.96 -9.78 1.23
CA VAL A 78 -17.70 -8.77 1.99
C VAL A 78 -16.87 -8.32 3.18
N LEU A 79 -16.62 -7.03 3.26
CA LEU A 79 -15.70 -6.39 4.20
C LEU A 79 -16.34 -5.20 4.92
N THR A 80 -15.67 -4.73 5.98
CA THR A 80 -15.94 -3.41 6.57
C THR A 80 -15.93 -2.33 5.49
N TYR A 81 -16.95 -1.48 5.48
CA TYR A 81 -16.99 -0.26 4.68
C TYR A 81 -16.41 0.92 5.47
N TYR A 82 -15.63 1.73 4.78
CA TYR A 82 -15.09 2.99 5.30
C TYR A 82 -15.57 4.14 4.43
N GLU A 83 -16.01 5.24 5.04
CA GLU A 83 -16.60 6.36 4.33
C GLU A 83 -15.57 7.29 3.70
N SER A 84 -14.37 7.39 4.29
CA SER A 84 -13.32 8.31 3.88
C SER A 84 -12.00 7.59 3.67
N SER A 85 -11.31 7.95 2.61
CA SER A 85 -9.93 7.51 2.35
C SER A 85 -8.90 8.57 2.77
N LEU A 86 -7.64 8.16 2.87
CA LEU A 86 -6.53 9.10 3.05
C LEU A 86 -6.45 10.10 1.89
N VAL A 87 -6.87 9.70 0.67
CA VAL A 87 -6.97 10.60 -0.49
C VAL A 87 -7.97 11.71 -0.22
N ASP A 88 -9.16 11.38 0.29
CA ASP A 88 -10.20 12.36 0.60
C ASP A 88 -9.74 13.29 1.73
N TYR A 89 -9.05 12.72 2.72
CA TYR A 89 -8.48 13.48 3.83
C TYR A 89 -7.46 14.51 3.35
N ILE A 90 -6.54 14.13 2.46
CA ILE A 90 -5.51 15.02 1.91
C ILE A 90 -6.15 16.14 1.07
N LYS A 91 -7.14 15.81 0.24
CA LYS A 91 -7.82 16.77 -0.63
C LYS A 91 -8.69 17.77 0.12
N SER A 92 -9.21 17.40 1.29
CA SER A 92 -10.16 18.22 2.06
C SER A 92 -9.50 19.25 2.97
N ARG A 93 -8.17 19.29 3.06
CA ARG A 93 -7.46 20.17 3.99
C ARG A 93 -6.02 20.45 3.57
N GLU A 94 -5.49 21.56 4.04
CA GLU A 94 -4.06 21.87 3.90
C GLU A 94 -3.21 20.90 4.72
N MET A 95 -2.22 20.30 4.09
CA MET A 95 -1.28 19.38 4.73
C MET A 95 -0.04 20.15 5.19
N THR A 96 0.13 20.21 6.51
CA THR A 96 1.32 20.78 7.16
C THR A 96 2.29 19.65 7.55
N ILE A 97 3.54 19.99 7.84
CA ILE A 97 4.54 19.03 8.35
C ILE A 97 4.00 18.32 9.59
N GLN A 98 3.42 19.03 10.56
CA GLN A 98 2.89 18.44 11.80
C GLN A 98 1.77 17.44 11.52
N ARG A 99 0.84 17.76 10.62
CA ARG A 99 -0.24 16.83 10.25
C ARG A 99 0.30 15.60 9.52
N THR A 100 1.28 15.81 8.64
CA THR A 100 1.91 14.71 7.88
C THR A 100 2.73 13.81 8.80
N ASN A 101 3.47 14.39 9.75
CA ASN A 101 4.18 13.63 10.79
C ASN A 101 3.22 12.76 11.62
N ALA A 102 2.10 13.33 12.07
CA ALA A 102 1.10 12.58 12.84
C ALA A 102 0.52 11.40 12.05
N ILE A 103 0.33 11.56 10.74
CA ILE A 103 -0.09 10.46 9.85
C ILE A 103 1.04 9.42 9.75
N MET A 104 2.28 9.86 9.52
CA MET A 104 3.43 8.97 9.34
C MET A 104 3.67 8.10 10.58
N LEU A 105 3.56 8.64 11.78
CA LEU A 105 3.68 7.89 13.02
C LEU A 105 2.66 6.74 13.08
N ARG A 106 1.40 7.01 12.71
CA ARG A 106 0.35 5.97 12.66
C ARG A 106 0.60 4.93 11.57
N LEU A 107 1.14 5.34 10.43
CA LEU A 107 1.54 4.43 9.35
C LEU A 107 2.66 3.50 9.81
N LEU A 108 3.68 4.04 10.49
CA LEU A 108 4.78 3.26 11.05
C LEU A 108 4.27 2.22 12.08
N ASP A 109 3.29 2.58 12.94
CA ASP A 109 2.67 1.63 13.88
C ASP A 109 1.94 0.47 13.16
N ILE A 110 1.24 0.76 12.07
CA ILE A 110 0.56 -0.26 11.27
C ILE A 110 1.59 -1.22 10.66
N PHE A 111 2.66 -0.67 10.05
CA PHE A 111 3.68 -1.49 9.38
C PHE A 111 4.57 -2.25 10.36
N GLU A 112 4.93 -1.67 11.50
CA GLU A 112 5.57 -2.41 12.60
C GLU A 112 4.75 -3.63 12.99
N THR A 113 3.42 -3.45 13.09
CA THR A 113 2.51 -4.52 13.47
C THR A 113 2.44 -5.63 12.42
N ILE A 114 2.27 -5.32 11.13
CA ILE A 114 2.18 -6.36 10.08
C ILE A 114 3.53 -7.04 9.85
N HIS A 115 4.63 -6.30 9.91
CA HIS A 115 5.98 -6.86 9.77
C HIS A 115 6.37 -7.76 10.95
N LYS A 116 5.86 -7.48 12.17
CA LYS A 116 5.99 -8.39 13.32
C LYS A 116 5.42 -9.77 13.03
N TYR A 117 4.39 -9.85 12.20
CA TYR A 117 3.77 -11.09 11.73
C TYR A 117 4.22 -11.47 10.32
N TYR A 118 5.44 -11.12 9.95
CA TYR A 118 6.12 -11.53 8.73
C TYR A 118 5.45 -11.13 7.40
N VAL A 119 4.51 -10.19 7.40
CA VAL A 119 3.76 -9.76 6.21
C VAL A 119 4.31 -8.48 5.63
N LEU A 120 4.60 -8.47 4.31
CA LEU A 120 4.84 -7.29 3.48
C LEU A 120 3.55 -6.92 2.75
N HIS A 121 3.26 -5.64 2.61
CA HIS A 121 2.08 -5.18 1.89
C HIS A 121 2.33 -5.02 0.38
N ARG A 122 3.47 -4.45 -0.02
CA ARG A 122 3.97 -4.28 -1.40
C ARG A 122 3.16 -3.36 -2.32
N ASP A 123 2.07 -2.73 -1.85
CA ASP A 123 1.30 -1.76 -2.63
C ASP A 123 0.88 -0.56 -1.77
N ILE A 124 1.87 0.13 -1.21
CA ILE A 124 1.67 1.33 -0.38
C ILE A 124 1.33 2.50 -1.29
N LYS A 125 0.14 3.05 -1.11
CA LYS A 125 -0.36 4.23 -1.81
C LYS A 125 -1.53 4.83 -1.02
N PRO A 126 -1.87 6.12 -1.20
CA PRO A 126 -2.89 6.77 -0.39
C PRO A 126 -4.29 6.14 -0.53
N GLN A 127 -4.58 5.49 -1.67
CA GLN A 127 -5.84 4.79 -1.92
C GLN A 127 -6.02 3.53 -1.05
N ASN A 128 -4.93 2.98 -0.51
CA ASN A 128 -4.95 1.77 0.32
C ASN A 128 -5.01 2.07 1.81
N PHE A 129 -5.25 3.33 2.19
CA PHE A 129 -5.51 3.74 3.58
C PHE A 129 -6.88 4.38 3.70
N MET A 130 -7.65 3.86 4.65
CA MET A 130 -8.99 4.37 4.97
C MET A 130 -8.99 5.00 6.35
N ILE A 131 -9.94 5.91 6.57
CA ILE A 131 -10.09 6.62 7.84
C ILE A 131 -11.48 6.31 8.42
N LYS A 132 -11.51 5.94 9.69
CA LYS A 132 -12.72 5.78 10.46
C LYS A 132 -12.47 6.23 11.91
N ASP A 133 -13.34 7.08 12.44
CA ASP A 133 -13.25 7.59 13.81
C ASP A 133 -11.86 8.22 14.13
N GLY A 134 -11.27 8.89 13.13
CA GLY A 134 -9.93 9.49 13.24
C GLY A 134 -8.76 8.51 13.15
N GLU A 135 -9.00 7.21 13.01
CA GLU A 135 -8.00 6.15 12.93
C GLU A 135 -7.75 5.69 11.49
N LEU A 136 -6.49 5.34 11.19
CA LEU A 136 -6.09 4.78 9.90
C LEU A 136 -6.26 3.26 9.87
N PHE A 137 -6.72 2.77 8.73
CA PHE A 137 -6.85 1.35 8.42
C PHE A 137 -6.18 1.05 7.08
N LEU A 138 -5.36 0.02 7.06
CA LEU A 138 -4.70 -0.47 5.84
C LEU A 138 -5.61 -1.48 5.15
N ILE A 139 -5.85 -1.30 3.84
CA ILE A 139 -6.73 -2.14 3.03
C ILE A 139 -5.96 -2.72 1.84
N ASP A 140 -6.57 -3.71 1.18
CA ASP A 140 -6.11 -4.30 -0.07
C ASP A 140 -4.82 -5.14 0.07
N PHE A 141 -4.97 -6.33 0.63
CA PHE A 141 -3.89 -7.31 0.81
C PHE A 141 -3.71 -8.26 -0.39
N GLY A 142 -4.26 -7.91 -1.56
CA GLY A 142 -4.18 -8.72 -2.77
C GLY A 142 -2.75 -8.96 -3.27
N LEU A 143 -1.83 -8.04 -2.99
CA LEU A 143 -0.41 -8.16 -3.31
C LEU A 143 0.48 -8.50 -2.10
N ALA A 144 -0.08 -8.63 -0.90
CA ALA A 144 0.70 -8.91 0.32
C ALA A 144 1.39 -10.29 0.23
N THR A 145 2.49 -10.46 0.96
CA THR A 145 3.22 -11.74 1.01
C THR A 145 3.96 -11.89 2.33
N PHE A 146 4.34 -13.13 2.66
CA PHE A 146 5.30 -13.36 3.74
C PHE A 146 6.72 -13.08 3.23
N PHE A 147 7.57 -12.51 4.09
CA PHE A 147 9.00 -12.33 3.77
C PHE A 147 9.89 -13.44 4.32
N ILE A 148 9.30 -14.44 4.97
CA ILE A 148 9.96 -15.65 5.46
C ILE A 148 9.44 -16.88 4.74
N ASP A 149 10.25 -17.91 4.66
CA ASP A 149 9.91 -19.23 4.16
C ASP A 149 9.27 -20.12 5.25
N GLU A 150 9.05 -21.40 4.93
CA GLU A 150 8.47 -22.37 5.84
C GLU A 150 9.39 -22.73 7.04
N ASN A 151 10.69 -22.45 6.94
CA ASN A 151 11.67 -22.65 8.00
C ASN A 151 11.76 -21.44 8.96
N GLY A 152 11.14 -20.31 8.57
CA GLY A 152 11.21 -19.05 9.29
C GLY A 152 12.39 -18.16 8.85
N ASP A 153 13.12 -18.54 7.81
CA ASP A 153 14.22 -17.79 7.26
C ASP A 153 13.74 -16.71 6.29
N HIS A 154 14.41 -15.57 6.27
CA HIS A 154 14.08 -14.50 5.33
C HIS A 154 14.34 -14.98 3.89
N HIS A 155 13.38 -14.73 2.98
CA HIS A 155 13.58 -15.06 1.57
C HIS A 155 14.83 -14.39 1.01
N GLU A 156 15.56 -15.10 0.16
CA GLU A 156 16.73 -14.58 -0.53
C GLU A 156 16.36 -13.44 -1.49
N ASN A 157 17.27 -12.47 -1.61
CA ASN A 157 17.16 -11.39 -2.58
C ASN A 157 17.55 -11.87 -3.98
N THR A 158 16.63 -12.47 -4.68
CA THR A 158 16.81 -12.88 -6.08
C THR A 158 16.33 -11.79 -7.03
N ALA A 159 16.92 -11.71 -8.22
CA ALA A 159 16.53 -10.76 -9.24
C ALA A 159 15.09 -10.99 -9.72
N SER A 160 14.41 -9.90 -10.07
CA SER A 160 13.07 -9.88 -10.66
C SER A 160 13.06 -8.94 -11.86
N ASP A 161 12.42 -9.35 -12.94
CA ASP A 161 12.20 -8.51 -14.13
C ASP A 161 10.87 -7.73 -14.07
N SER A 162 10.11 -7.95 -13.01
CA SER A 162 8.77 -7.39 -12.86
C SER A 162 8.65 -6.58 -11.57
N LEU A 163 8.08 -5.40 -11.71
CA LEU A 163 7.68 -4.54 -10.61
C LEU A 163 6.32 -4.97 -10.08
N ILE A 164 6.24 -5.22 -8.78
CA ILE A 164 4.98 -5.50 -8.09
C ILE A 164 4.52 -4.22 -7.40
N GLY A 165 3.21 -3.95 -7.40
CA GLY A 165 2.63 -2.77 -6.78
C GLY A 165 2.54 -1.58 -7.73
N THR A 166 2.44 -0.39 -7.17
CA THR A 166 2.26 0.86 -7.90
C THR A 166 3.62 1.53 -8.13
N PRO A 167 4.12 1.63 -9.39
CA PRO A 167 5.47 2.12 -9.71
C PRO A 167 5.84 3.43 -9.01
N LYS A 168 4.88 4.33 -8.93
CA LYS A 168 4.98 5.62 -8.26
C LYS A 168 5.50 5.54 -6.83
N PHE A 169 5.07 4.54 -6.06
CA PHE A 169 5.40 4.36 -4.66
C PHE A 169 6.36 3.19 -4.40
N ALA A 170 6.63 2.33 -5.37
CA ALA A 170 7.58 1.23 -5.23
C ALA A 170 8.97 1.75 -4.87
N SER A 171 9.72 1.01 -4.04
CA SER A 171 11.05 1.43 -3.60
C SER A 171 12.04 1.49 -4.76
N ILE A 172 13.12 2.26 -4.59
CA ILE A 172 14.22 2.31 -5.55
C ILE A 172 14.88 0.94 -5.74
N HIS A 173 14.97 0.14 -4.68
CA HIS A 173 15.53 -1.21 -4.77
C HIS A 173 14.68 -2.14 -5.62
N VAL A 174 13.34 -2.00 -5.56
CA VAL A 174 12.42 -2.77 -6.42
C VAL A 174 12.57 -2.35 -7.88
N HIS A 175 12.75 -1.06 -8.16
CA HIS A 175 13.09 -0.58 -9.51
C HIS A 175 14.43 -1.13 -10.01
N HIS A 176 15.40 -1.41 -9.13
CA HIS A 176 16.66 -2.09 -9.46
C HIS A 176 16.50 -3.63 -9.59
N GLY A 177 15.29 -4.15 -9.58
CA GLY A 177 15.04 -5.60 -9.73
C GLY A 177 15.26 -6.43 -8.48
N ASN A 178 15.38 -5.82 -7.30
CA ASN A 178 15.41 -6.57 -6.05
C ASN A 178 14.01 -7.07 -5.67
N LYS A 179 13.93 -8.20 -4.98
CA LYS A 179 12.71 -8.62 -4.31
C LYS A 179 12.33 -7.64 -3.18
N TYR A 180 11.07 -7.63 -2.85
CA TYR A 180 10.56 -6.85 -1.72
C TYR A 180 11.03 -7.40 -0.39
N SER A 181 11.40 -6.49 0.52
CA SER A 181 11.60 -6.76 1.93
C SER A 181 10.97 -5.65 2.77
N ARG A 182 11.14 -5.72 4.09
CA ARG A 182 10.59 -4.69 5.01
C ARG A 182 11.06 -3.28 4.69
N ARG A 183 12.32 -3.11 4.24
CA ARG A 183 12.86 -1.79 3.84
C ARG A 183 12.05 -1.16 2.71
N ASP A 184 11.54 -1.98 1.80
CA ASP A 184 10.84 -1.50 0.60
C ASP A 184 9.47 -0.94 0.94
N ASP A 185 8.74 -1.56 1.88
CA ASP A 185 7.53 -0.97 2.45
C ASP A 185 7.84 0.35 3.19
N MET A 186 8.96 0.43 3.94
CA MET A 186 9.35 1.67 4.63
C MET A 186 9.74 2.78 3.64
N ILE A 187 10.48 2.48 2.57
CA ILE A 187 10.79 3.46 1.51
C ILE A 187 9.50 3.96 0.85
N SER A 188 8.56 3.05 0.58
CA SER A 188 7.25 3.41 0.02
C SER A 188 6.46 4.35 0.95
N LEU A 189 6.56 4.18 2.27
CA LEU A 189 5.99 5.12 3.25
C LEU A 189 6.66 6.50 3.17
N GLY A 190 7.97 6.56 2.97
CA GLY A 190 8.68 7.82 2.76
C GLY A 190 8.20 8.57 1.51
N TYR A 191 7.97 7.83 0.41
CA TYR A 191 7.38 8.43 -0.81
C TYR A 191 5.93 8.85 -0.61
N LEU A 192 5.16 8.08 0.16
CA LEU A 192 3.80 8.47 0.54
C LEU A 192 3.80 9.75 1.40
N TYR A 193 4.76 9.90 2.33
CA TYR A 193 4.93 11.12 3.12
C TYR A 193 5.14 12.34 2.22
N LEU A 194 6.07 12.25 1.26
CA LEU A 194 6.31 13.33 0.29
C LEU A 194 5.05 13.67 -0.51
N TYR A 195 4.32 12.66 -0.96
CA TYR A 195 3.06 12.86 -1.66
C TYR A 195 2.01 13.57 -0.80
N ILE A 196 1.87 13.21 0.47
CA ILE A 196 0.91 13.83 1.39
C ILE A 196 1.27 15.31 1.61
N LEU A 197 2.54 15.60 1.84
CA LEU A 197 3.00 16.96 2.21
C LEU A 197 3.05 17.89 1.02
N LEU A 198 3.52 17.43 -0.13
CA LEU A 198 3.79 18.25 -1.30
C LEU A 198 2.65 18.26 -2.32
N GLY A 199 1.62 17.39 -2.12
CA GLY A 199 0.51 17.23 -3.06
C GLY A 199 0.85 16.39 -4.29
N ASP A 200 2.10 16.28 -4.61
CA ASP A 200 2.66 15.43 -5.66
C ASP A 200 4.10 15.00 -5.30
N VAL A 201 4.65 13.99 -5.95
CA VAL A 201 6.07 13.67 -5.89
C VAL A 201 6.73 14.00 -7.21
N LEU A 202 8.01 14.32 -7.16
CA LEU A 202 8.78 14.87 -8.28
C LEU A 202 8.74 14.01 -9.55
N TRP A 203 8.58 12.69 -9.40
CA TRP A 203 8.42 11.73 -10.50
C TRP A 203 6.96 11.48 -10.92
N PHE A 204 6.07 12.40 -10.63
CA PHE A 204 4.65 12.27 -10.94
C PHE A 204 4.28 12.78 -12.32
N SER A 205 4.91 13.85 -12.75
CA SER A 205 4.67 14.45 -14.05
C SER A 205 5.64 13.87 -15.08
N PHE A 206 5.31 12.68 -15.59
CA PHE A 206 6.09 12.06 -16.67
C PHE A 206 5.57 12.46 -18.04
N PRO A 207 6.45 12.50 -19.07
CA PRO A 207 6.04 12.75 -20.45
C PRO A 207 5.04 11.69 -20.94
N ALA A 208 3.92 12.13 -21.53
CA ALA A 208 2.87 11.23 -22.03
C ALA A 208 3.40 10.18 -23.04
N SER A 209 4.48 10.50 -23.77
CA SER A 209 5.15 9.57 -24.68
C SER A 209 5.69 8.31 -24.01
N LEU A 210 6.02 8.35 -22.71
CA LEU A 210 6.52 7.19 -21.96
C LEU A 210 5.43 6.17 -21.63
N ALA A 211 4.15 6.58 -21.67
CA ALA A 211 3.02 5.69 -21.44
C ALA A 211 2.68 4.79 -22.65
N SER A 212 3.22 5.08 -23.83
CA SER A 212 2.86 4.45 -25.11
C SER A 212 3.73 3.25 -25.48
N SER A 213 4.34 2.57 -24.52
CA SER A 213 5.19 1.40 -24.75
C SER A 213 4.35 0.13 -25.00
N SER A 214 4.86 -0.77 -25.86
CA SER A 214 4.32 -2.12 -26.04
C SER A 214 4.65 -3.09 -24.89
N LEU A 215 5.60 -2.74 -24.02
CA LEU A 215 5.95 -3.55 -22.86
C LEU A 215 4.84 -3.47 -21.78
N PRO A 216 4.62 -4.55 -21.02
CA PRO A 216 3.73 -4.51 -19.86
C PRO A 216 4.18 -3.45 -18.84
N THR A 217 3.25 -2.72 -18.25
CA THR A 217 3.55 -1.68 -17.24
C THR A 217 4.22 -2.22 -15.98
N CYS A 218 4.13 -3.52 -15.72
CA CYS A 218 4.87 -4.20 -14.65
C CYS A 218 6.31 -4.57 -15.05
N SER A 219 6.71 -4.50 -16.31
CA SER A 219 8.10 -4.75 -16.72
C SER A 219 9.01 -3.64 -16.19
N LEU A 220 10.14 -4.00 -15.58
CA LEU A 220 11.17 -3.03 -15.16
C LEU A 220 11.77 -2.29 -16.36
N ALA A 221 11.83 -2.91 -17.54
CA ALA A 221 12.29 -2.29 -18.76
C ALA A 221 11.26 -1.35 -19.40
N HIS A 222 10.04 -1.23 -18.85
CA HIS A 222 9.05 -0.27 -19.35
C HIS A 222 9.58 1.16 -19.20
N PRO A 223 9.56 2.01 -20.25
CA PRO A 223 10.16 3.36 -20.22
C PRO A 223 9.71 4.22 -19.05
N LEU A 224 8.46 4.10 -18.64
CA LEU A 224 7.93 4.78 -17.46
C LEU A 224 8.66 4.35 -16.18
N ASN A 225 8.91 3.06 -15.98
CA ASN A 225 9.57 2.54 -14.80
C ASN A 225 11.06 2.95 -14.77
N VAL A 226 11.73 2.93 -15.90
CA VAL A 226 13.11 3.42 -16.05
C VAL A 226 13.20 4.90 -15.70
N TRP A 227 12.27 5.70 -16.22
CA TRP A 227 12.23 7.14 -15.93
C TRP A 227 11.97 7.42 -14.45
N ILE A 228 10.97 6.73 -13.84
CA ILE A 228 10.66 6.87 -12.41
C ILE A 228 11.88 6.47 -11.55
N GLN A 229 12.58 5.40 -11.92
CA GLN A 229 13.80 4.97 -11.24
C GLN A 229 14.85 6.09 -11.21
N GLN A 230 15.17 6.66 -12.37
CA GLN A 230 16.14 7.77 -12.49
C GLN A 230 15.76 8.96 -11.62
N GLN A 231 14.48 9.35 -11.59
CA GLN A 231 14.01 10.45 -10.75
C GLN A 231 14.18 10.13 -9.24
N LYS A 232 13.92 8.89 -8.83
CA LYS A 232 14.08 8.44 -7.43
C LYS A 232 15.54 8.39 -7.00
N GLU A 233 16.46 8.05 -7.91
CA GLU A 233 17.91 8.06 -7.64
C GLU A 233 18.40 9.44 -7.24
N GLY A 234 17.94 10.48 -7.93
CA GLY A 234 18.32 11.87 -7.67
C GLY A 234 17.57 12.55 -6.51
N VAL A 235 16.43 12.01 -6.07
CA VAL A 235 15.49 12.73 -5.19
C VAL A 235 16.11 13.30 -3.92
N ILE A 236 17.00 12.54 -3.27
CA ILE A 236 17.64 12.97 -2.02
C ILE A 236 18.62 14.11 -2.28
N GLN A 237 19.46 13.99 -3.30
CA GLN A 237 20.54 14.92 -3.58
C GLN A 237 20.06 16.17 -4.29
N GLU A 238 19.14 16.04 -5.25
CA GLU A 238 18.71 17.14 -6.11
C GLU A 238 17.54 17.93 -5.55
N HIS A 239 16.69 17.29 -4.73
CA HIS A 239 15.42 17.90 -4.33
C HIS A 239 15.20 18.04 -2.82
N LEU A 240 15.78 17.18 -2.00
CA LEU A 240 15.54 17.19 -0.55
C LEU A 240 16.72 17.77 0.24
N SER A 241 17.95 17.69 -0.27
CA SER A 241 19.15 18.11 0.48
C SER A 241 19.18 19.62 0.79
N GLU A 242 18.62 20.45 -0.09
CA GLU A 242 18.57 21.90 0.06
C GLU A 242 17.35 22.39 0.89
N ARG A 243 16.42 21.50 1.21
CA ARG A 243 15.19 21.80 1.94
C ARG A 243 15.38 21.52 3.43
N ALA A 244 15.82 22.51 4.20
CA ALA A 244 16.02 22.38 5.65
C ALA A 244 14.75 21.97 6.39
N ASP A 245 13.58 22.43 5.93
CA ASP A 245 12.26 22.06 6.43
C ASP A 245 11.89 20.59 6.22
N LEU A 246 12.55 19.92 5.25
CA LEU A 246 12.36 18.49 4.93
C LEU A 246 13.53 17.60 5.39
N SER A 247 14.43 18.11 6.24
CA SER A 247 15.61 17.36 6.70
C SER A 247 15.24 16.05 7.39
N HIS A 248 14.17 16.00 8.13
CA HIS A 248 13.67 14.79 8.81
C HIS A 248 13.30 13.66 7.83
N ILE A 249 12.52 13.96 6.77
CA ILE A 249 12.17 12.95 5.76
C ILE A 249 13.37 12.60 4.87
N CYS A 250 14.25 13.55 4.59
CA CYS A 250 15.50 13.29 3.89
C CYS A 250 16.36 12.27 4.64
N ASN A 251 16.57 12.46 5.96
CA ASN A 251 17.33 11.56 6.81
C ASN A 251 16.65 10.20 6.94
N TYR A 252 15.32 10.16 7.06
CA TYR A 252 14.55 8.91 7.04
C TYR A 252 14.81 8.11 5.76
N LEU A 253 14.68 8.75 4.57
CA LEU A 253 14.89 8.07 3.29
C LEU A 253 16.35 7.61 3.12
N LYS A 254 17.35 8.43 3.50
CA LYS A 254 18.77 8.00 3.50
C LYS A 254 18.97 6.74 4.33
N HIS A 255 18.44 6.74 5.57
CA HIS A 255 18.54 5.57 6.46
C HIS A 255 17.89 4.33 5.82
N MET A 256 16.74 4.47 5.17
CA MET A 256 16.05 3.34 4.54
C MET A 256 16.74 2.86 3.26
N TYR A 257 17.37 3.74 2.48
CA TYR A 257 18.12 3.38 1.28
C TYR A 257 19.37 2.55 1.61
N GLU A 258 20.04 2.87 2.73
CA GLU A 258 21.22 2.17 3.21
C GLU A 258 20.91 0.85 3.93
N MET A 259 19.65 0.61 4.26
CA MET A 259 19.24 -0.57 5.01
C MET A 259 19.42 -1.84 4.18
N LYS A 260 20.06 -2.86 4.75
CA LYS A 260 20.25 -4.17 4.10
C LYS A 260 18.91 -4.88 3.90
N TYR A 261 18.83 -5.72 2.88
CA TYR A 261 17.63 -6.43 2.45
C TYR A 261 16.92 -7.19 3.59
N GLU A 262 17.66 -7.98 4.36
CA GLU A 262 17.09 -8.82 5.44
C GLU A 262 16.93 -8.09 6.78
N SER A 263 17.45 -6.86 6.89
CA SER A 263 17.49 -6.15 8.15
C SER A 263 16.08 -5.85 8.67
N GLN A 264 15.92 -5.90 9.98
CA GLN A 264 14.71 -5.45 10.64
C GLN A 264 14.76 -3.93 10.84
N PRO A 265 13.75 -3.18 10.37
CA PRO A 265 13.63 -1.76 10.67
C PRO A 265 13.55 -1.52 12.18
N LYS A 266 14.30 -0.54 12.68
CA LYS A 266 14.21 -0.08 14.08
C LYS A 266 13.10 0.96 14.17
N TYR A 267 11.85 0.51 14.31
CA TYR A 267 10.66 1.37 14.23
C TYR A 267 10.69 2.55 15.19
N ASP A 268 11.19 2.37 16.42
CA ASP A 268 11.32 3.47 17.39
C ASP A 268 12.27 4.57 16.86
N VAL A 269 13.38 4.18 16.22
CA VAL A 269 14.30 5.12 15.57
C VAL A 269 13.63 5.80 14.38
N LEU A 270 12.85 5.06 13.59
CA LEU A 270 12.13 5.64 12.45
C LEU A 270 11.06 6.65 12.88
N LYS A 271 10.35 6.37 13.97
CA LYS A 271 9.36 7.29 14.54
C LYS A 271 10.00 8.58 15.05
N TYR A 272 11.23 8.52 15.57
CA TYR A 272 11.94 9.68 16.07
C TYR A 272 12.16 10.77 15.00
N TYR A 273 12.24 10.41 13.73
CA TYR A 273 12.32 11.41 12.64
C TYR A 273 11.06 12.30 12.55
N PHE A 274 9.93 11.86 13.09
CA PHE A 274 8.63 12.52 12.94
C PHE A 274 8.02 13.02 14.27
N THR A 275 8.74 12.94 15.36
CA THR A 275 8.37 13.52 16.67
C THR A 275 9.05 14.90 16.91
#